data_c4ec0161b40b1ad850947c99a4c286ce
#
_entry.id   c4ec0161b40b1ad850947c99a4c286ce
#
_cell.length_a   1.000
_cell.length_b   1.000
_cell.length_c   1.000
_cell.angle_alpha   90.00
_cell.angle_beta   90.00
_cell.angle_gamma   90.00
#
_symmetry.space_group_name_H-M   'P 1'
#
loop_
_entity.id
_entity.type
_entity.pdbx_description
1 polymer ?
#
loop_
_entity_poly.entity_id
_entity_poly.type
_entity_poly.pdbx_seq_one_letter_code
_entity_poly.pdbx_strand_id
1 'polypeptide(L)'
;HRFCLDDETRANSSFQYLRQMLETAKESEADVRLFIPPMHVYFLEILKTLEIMEDYEKWQNQLIDLVENVDKKYPNNQNFPLWDFSGYNTVTMDEVPPVEASNRSMDWYLDVGHFKKKLGDRIQDRIFNYKDAGRVVPEDFGMQINSKNINFYQRAQRSKRMRYMLAHQGEIKELDSRVKTVKNKIGKFDCG
;
A
#
# COMPACT_ATOMS: atom_id res chain seq x y z
N HIS A 1 15.93 10.20 -5.28
CA HIS A 1 15.11 10.49 -4.09
C HIS A 1 15.38 9.42 -3.05
N ARG A 2 15.72 9.82 -1.83
CA ARG A 2 15.91 8.93 -0.69
C ARG A 2 14.53 8.58 -0.12
N PHE A 3 14.26 7.30 0.10
CA PHE A 3 13.06 6.84 0.80
C PHE A 3 13.40 6.81 2.29
N CYS A 4 13.10 7.90 2.97
CA CYS A 4 13.33 8.01 4.41
C CYS A 4 11.99 8.14 5.11
N LEU A 5 11.83 7.39 6.21
CA LEU A 5 10.69 7.59 7.10
C LEU A 5 10.74 9.03 7.62
N ASP A 6 9.65 9.76 7.41
CA ASP A 6 9.52 11.09 7.97
C ASP A 6 9.48 11.00 9.49
N ASP A 7 10.32 11.78 10.14
CA ASP A 7 10.23 12.04 11.56
C ASP A 7 9.04 12.98 11.80
N GLU A 8 8.04 12.55 12.55
CA GLU A 8 6.88 13.38 12.90
C GLU A 8 7.28 14.69 13.62
N THR A 9 8.46 14.71 14.22
CA THR A 9 9.02 15.90 14.91
C THR A 9 9.63 16.91 13.94
N ARG A 10 9.91 16.50 12.70
CA ARG A 10 10.44 17.41 11.67
C ARG A 10 9.37 18.41 11.22
N ALA A 11 9.64 19.67 11.35
CA ALA A 11 8.87 20.74 10.70
C ALA A 11 8.79 20.44 9.18
N ASN A 12 7.57 20.46 8.61
CA ASN A 12 7.28 20.16 7.20
C ASN A 12 7.43 18.68 6.81
N SER A 13 7.25 17.73 7.73
CA SER A 13 7.13 16.32 7.36
C SER A 13 5.78 16.03 6.71
N SER A 14 5.71 14.99 5.83
CA SER A 14 4.45 14.57 5.21
C SER A 14 3.43 14.10 6.26
N PHE A 15 3.85 13.51 7.37
CA PHE A 15 2.99 13.16 8.50
C PHE A 15 2.40 14.40 9.19
N GLN A 16 3.18 15.48 9.34
CA GLN A 16 2.67 16.73 9.90
C GLN A 16 1.57 17.34 9.02
N TYR A 17 1.78 17.37 7.69
CA TYR A 17 0.76 17.87 6.76
C TYR A 17 -0.49 16.99 6.78
N LEU A 18 -0.33 15.67 6.81
CA LEU A 18 -1.45 14.74 6.93
C LEU A 18 -2.23 14.99 8.22
N ARG A 19 -1.54 15.16 9.36
CA ARG A 19 -2.16 15.49 10.65
C ARG A 19 -3.00 16.76 10.56
N GLN A 20 -2.44 17.83 10.04
CA GLN A 20 -3.14 19.12 9.87
C GLN A 20 -4.38 18.97 8.98
N MET A 21 -4.25 18.25 7.88
CA MET A 21 -5.37 17.97 6.98
C MET A 21 -6.50 17.22 7.69
N LEU A 22 -6.17 16.18 8.47
CA LEU A 22 -7.16 15.38 9.21
C LEU A 22 -7.79 16.19 10.35
N GLU A 23 -7.04 17.02 11.08
CA GLU A 23 -7.58 17.91 12.10
C GLU A 23 -8.54 18.92 11.50
N THR A 24 -8.19 19.55 10.37
CA THR A 24 -9.08 20.46 9.64
C THR A 24 -10.36 19.73 9.19
N ALA A 25 -10.24 18.49 8.72
CA ALA A 25 -11.39 17.69 8.34
C ALA A 25 -12.31 17.39 9.54
N LYS A 26 -11.77 17.13 10.72
CA LYS A 26 -12.55 16.97 11.97
C LYS A 26 -13.28 18.25 12.34
N GLU A 27 -12.60 19.39 12.29
CA GLU A 27 -13.17 20.71 12.61
C GLU A 27 -14.30 21.10 11.65
N SER A 28 -14.22 20.67 10.39
CA SER A 28 -15.25 20.91 9.36
C SER A 28 -16.28 19.77 9.23
N GLU A 29 -16.23 18.77 10.10
CA GLU A 29 -17.11 17.59 10.08
C GLU A 29 -17.12 16.83 8.74
N ALA A 30 -15.99 16.85 8.01
CA ALA A 30 -15.87 16.20 6.71
C ALA A 30 -15.72 14.66 6.88
N ASP A 31 -16.44 13.88 6.04
CA ASP A 31 -16.28 12.43 5.93
C ASP A 31 -15.01 12.11 5.10
N VAL A 32 -13.91 11.86 5.78
CA VAL A 32 -12.63 11.48 5.15
C VAL A 32 -12.40 9.98 5.27
N ARG A 33 -12.06 9.36 4.16
CA ARG A 33 -11.74 7.92 4.07
C ARG A 33 -10.35 7.76 3.48
N LEU A 34 -9.44 7.23 4.29
CA LEU A 34 -8.04 7.07 3.94
C LEU A 34 -7.80 5.70 3.34
N PHE A 35 -6.88 5.63 2.38
CA PHE A 35 -6.43 4.33 1.89
C PHE A 35 -4.98 4.33 1.42
N ILE A 36 -4.32 3.20 1.63
CA ILE A 36 -3.04 2.85 1.02
C ILE A 36 -3.36 2.23 -0.34
N PRO A 37 -2.82 2.78 -1.45
CA PRO A 37 -3.17 2.34 -2.80
C PRO A 37 -2.69 0.91 -3.08
N PRO A 38 -3.37 0.17 -3.99
CA PRO A 38 -2.98 -1.16 -4.39
C PRO A 38 -1.77 -1.12 -5.32
N MET A 39 -0.58 -1.13 -4.77
CA MET A 39 0.63 -1.32 -5.56
C MET A 39 0.72 -2.78 -6.02
N HIS A 40 1.18 -3.03 -7.26
CA HIS A 40 1.45 -4.39 -7.72
C HIS A 40 2.48 -5.08 -6.79
N VAL A 41 2.36 -6.39 -6.57
CA VAL A 41 3.25 -7.12 -5.63
C VAL A 41 4.74 -6.99 -5.98
N TYR A 42 5.11 -6.76 -7.23
CA TYR A 42 6.49 -6.48 -7.61
C TYR A 42 7.07 -5.26 -6.89
N PHE A 43 6.23 -4.25 -6.58
CA PHE A 43 6.68 -3.13 -5.77
C PHE A 43 7.10 -3.58 -4.36
N LEU A 44 6.33 -4.46 -3.73
CA LEU A 44 6.68 -5.01 -2.41
C LEU A 44 7.96 -5.89 -2.47
N GLU A 45 8.13 -6.65 -3.53
CA GLU A 45 9.37 -7.42 -3.75
C GLU A 45 10.57 -6.49 -3.99
N ILE A 46 10.39 -5.37 -4.66
CA ILE A 46 11.42 -4.32 -4.79
C ILE A 46 11.81 -3.78 -3.40
N LEU A 47 10.83 -3.41 -2.56
CA LEU A 47 11.11 -2.96 -1.18
C LEU A 47 11.89 -4.00 -0.39
N LYS A 48 11.56 -5.30 -0.57
CA LYS A 48 12.26 -6.39 0.10
C LYS A 48 13.70 -6.54 -0.38
N THR A 49 13.94 -6.47 -1.70
CA THR A 49 15.28 -6.53 -2.29
C THR A 49 16.15 -5.34 -1.86
N LEU A 50 15.52 -4.18 -1.69
CA LEU A 50 16.17 -2.96 -1.19
C LEU A 50 16.39 -2.97 0.33
N GLU A 51 15.89 -3.99 1.05
CA GLU A 51 15.99 -4.14 2.52
C GLU A 51 15.23 -3.04 3.31
N ILE A 52 14.20 -2.43 2.70
CA ILE A 52 13.37 -1.37 3.31
C ILE A 52 11.93 -1.83 3.59
N MET A 53 11.63 -3.13 3.51
CA MET A 53 10.29 -3.64 3.82
C MET A 53 9.89 -3.42 5.28
N GLU A 54 10.85 -3.51 6.21
CA GLU A 54 10.59 -3.23 7.62
C GLU A 54 10.25 -1.75 7.86
N ASP A 55 10.85 -0.85 7.08
CA ASP A 55 10.53 0.57 7.15
C ASP A 55 9.13 0.85 6.58
N TYR A 56 8.71 0.12 5.54
CA TYR A 56 7.34 0.18 5.06
C TYR A 56 6.33 -0.28 6.12
N GLU A 57 6.60 -1.40 6.82
CA GLU A 57 5.75 -1.88 7.91
C GLU A 57 5.72 -0.90 9.10
N LYS A 58 6.84 -0.27 9.45
CA LYS A 58 6.89 0.82 10.45
C LYS A 58 6.06 2.01 10.03
N TRP A 59 6.19 2.42 8.76
CA TRP A 59 5.40 3.52 8.19
C TRP A 59 3.88 3.24 8.29
N GLN A 60 3.43 2.00 8.02
CA GLN A 60 2.02 1.62 8.22
C GLN A 60 1.58 1.81 9.68
N ASN A 61 2.41 1.40 10.64
CA ASN A 61 2.12 1.60 12.07
C ASN A 61 2.04 3.08 12.44
N GLN A 62 3.01 3.90 12.00
CA GLN A 62 3.01 5.35 12.23
C GLN A 62 1.77 6.02 11.62
N LEU A 63 1.35 5.60 10.43
CA LEU A 63 0.14 6.11 9.79
C LEU A 63 -1.12 5.80 10.61
N ILE A 64 -1.23 4.57 11.12
CA ILE A 64 -2.32 4.16 12.02
C ILE A 64 -2.30 5.00 13.30
N ASP A 65 -1.15 5.12 13.95
CA ASP A 65 -1.00 5.90 15.19
C ASP A 65 -1.40 7.37 14.97
N LEU A 66 -1.01 7.96 13.84
CA LEU A 66 -1.39 9.33 13.50
C LEU A 66 -2.92 9.46 13.38
N VAL A 67 -3.57 8.58 12.61
CA VAL A 67 -5.03 8.63 12.39
C VAL A 67 -5.77 8.43 13.70
N GLU A 68 -5.41 7.42 14.48
CA GLU A 68 -6.06 7.13 15.77
C GLU A 68 -5.82 8.24 16.81
N ASN A 69 -4.67 8.91 16.79
CA ASN A 69 -4.41 10.05 17.67
C ASN A 69 -5.26 11.27 17.32
N VAL A 70 -5.48 11.52 16.02
CA VAL A 70 -6.44 12.56 15.60
C VAL A 70 -7.86 12.18 16.02
N ASP A 71 -8.29 10.93 15.82
CA ASP A 71 -9.61 10.48 16.23
C ASP A 71 -9.82 10.65 17.75
N LYS A 72 -8.83 10.30 18.57
CA LYS A 72 -8.89 10.49 20.04
C LYS A 72 -8.99 11.96 20.47
N LYS A 73 -8.36 12.87 19.71
CA LYS A 73 -8.43 14.32 19.97
C LYS A 73 -9.82 14.88 19.70
N TYR A 74 -10.60 14.25 18.80
CA TYR A 74 -11.94 14.68 18.40
C TYR A 74 -12.99 13.58 18.65
N PRO A 75 -13.26 13.21 19.90
CA PRO A 75 -14.05 12.02 20.25
C PRO A 75 -15.55 12.09 19.86
N ASN A 76 -16.04 13.30 19.60
CA ASN A 76 -17.44 13.52 19.18
C ASN A 76 -17.64 13.37 17.67
N ASN A 77 -16.56 13.29 16.90
CA ASN A 77 -16.61 13.13 15.45
C ASN A 77 -16.49 11.66 15.06
N GLN A 78 -16.97 11.32 13.87
CA GLN A 78 -16.78 9.97 13.32
C GLN A 78 -15.29 9.67 13.12
N ASN A 79 -14.86 8.45 13.49
CA ASN A 79 -13.50 7.99 13.25
C ASN A 79 -13.19 7.89 11.76
N PHE A 80 -11.97 8.23 11.37
CA PHE A 80 -11.52 8.09 9.99
C PHE A 80 -11.10 6.65 9.70
N PRO A 81 -11.79 5.93 8.79
CA PRO A 81 -11.36 4.61 8.40
C PRO A 81 -10.08 4.68 7.56
N LEU A 82 -9.10 3.84 7.89
CA LEU A 82 -7.90 3.64 7.10
C LEU A 82 -7.94 2.26 6.46
N TRP A 83 -7.92 2.22 5.14
CA TRP A 83 -7.92 1.00 4.34
C TRP A 83 -6.53 0.71 3.77
N ASP A 84 -6.16 -0.56 3.71
CA ASP A 84 -4.99 -1.01 2.98
C ASP A 84 -5.43 -1.92 1.82
N PHE A 85 -5.14 -1.49 0.59
CA PHE A 85 -5.37 -2.25 -0.64
C PHE A 85 -4.08 -2.85 -1.17
N SER A 86 -2.96 -2.59 -0.54
CA SER A 86 -1.67 -3.17 -0.88
C SER A 86 -1.56 -4.63 -0.41
N GLY A 87 -0.39 -5.21 -0.53
CA GLY A 87 -0.14 -6.58 -0.07
C GLY A 87 -0.41 -7.64 -1.14
N TYR A 88 -0.37 -8.92 -0.72
CA TYR A 88 -0.56 -10.09 -1.59
C TYR A 88 -2.03 -10.48 -1.59
N ASN A 89 -2.75 -10.09 -2.62
CA ASN A 89 -4.16 -10.41 -2.83
C ASN A 89 -4.43 -10.68 -4.31
N THR A 90 -5.61 -11.19 -4.63
CA THR A 90 -5.99 -11.59 -5.99
C THR A 90 -5.79 -10.49 -7.04
N VAL A 91 -5.91 -9.22 -6.63
CA VAL A 91 -5.79 -8.06 -7.54
C VAL A 91 -4.34 -7.64 -7.72
N THR A 92 -3.59 -7.51 -6.61
CA THR A 92 -2.20 -7.02 -6.65
C THR A 92 -1.21 -8.04 -7.20
N MET A 93 -1.59 -9.32 -7.22
CA MET A 93 -0.84 -10.42 -7.85
C MET A 93 -1.25 -10.61 -9.34
N ASP A 94 -1.67 -9.55 -10.02
CA ASP A 94 -1.99 -9.57 -11.45
C ASP A 94 -0.81 -10.11 -12.27
N GLU A 95 -1.08 -10.97 -13.26
CA GLU A 95 -0.02 -11.55 -14.08
C GLU A 95 0.65 -10.49 -14.95
N VAL A 96 1.96 -10.36 -14.84
CA VAL A 96 2.75 -9.50 -15.72
C VAL A 96 3.04 -10.27 -17.01
N PRO A 97 2.51 -9.85 -18.16
CA PRO A 97 2.76 -10.54 -19.43
C PRO A 97 4.25 -10.53 -19.76
N PRO A 98 4.78 -11.62 -20.35
CA PRO A 98 6.15 -11.65 -20.84
C PRO A 98 6.35 -10.61 -21.96
N VAL A 99 7.57 -10.09 -22.08
CA VAL A 99 7.91 -9.00 -23.03
C VAL A 99 7.56 -9.36 -24.47
N GLU A 100 7.66 -10.64 -24.83
CA GLU A 100 7.35 -11.16 -26.16
C GLU A 100 5.84 -11.16 -26.47
N ALA A 101 5.00 -11.09 -25.46
CA ALA A 101 3.54 -11.07 -25.60
C ALA A 101 2.99 -9.64 -25.71
N SER A 102 3.45 -8.90 -26.74
CA SER A 102 3.15 -7.47 -26.94
C SER A 102 1.66 -7.12 -27.08
N ASN A 103 0.79 -8.12 -27.33
CA ASN A 103 -0.67 -7.97 -27.41
C ASN A 103 -1.39 -8.24 -26.08
N ARG A 104 -0.70 -8.63 -25.02
CA ARG A 104 -1.26 -8.88 -23.68
C ARG A 104 -0.95 -7.69 -22.76
N SER A 105 -1.89 -7.40 -21.87
CA SER A 105 -1.70 -6.39 -20.81
C SER A 105 -2.21 -6.96 -19.51
N MET A 106 -1.65 -6.50 -18.39
CA MET A 106 -2.19 -6.81 -17.07
C MET A 106 -3.68 -6.45 -17.00
N ASP A 107 -4.45 -7.19 -16.21
CA ASP A 107 -5.88 -6.92 -16.06
C ASP A 107 -6.15 -5.63 -15.29
N TRP A 108 -5.47 -5.43 -14.18
CA TRP A 108 -5.75 -4.34 -13.23
C TRP A 108 -4.81 -3.16 -13.37
N TYR A 109 -3.61 -3.36 -13.96
CA TYR A 109 -2.55 -2.36 -14.00
C TYR A 109 -2.18 -1.95 -15.43
N LEU A 110 -1.66 -0.73 -15.55
CA LEU A 110 -0.96 -0.24 -16.75
C LEU A 110 0.52 -0.67 -16.69
N ASP A 111 1.11 -0.53 -15.51
CA ASP A 111 2.42 -1.00 -15.11
C ASP A 111 2.42 -1.29 -13.60
N VAL A 112 3.53 -1.70 -13.02
CA VAL A 112 3.61 -2.10 -11.60
C VAL A 112 3.33 -0.97 -10.59
N GLY A 113 3.28 0.28 -11.05
CA GLY A 113 3.02 1.46 -10.22
C GLY A 113 1.69 2.14 -10.50
N HIS A 114 1.03 1.84 -11.63
CA HIS A 114 -0.18 2.55 -12.07
C HIS A 114 -1.33 1.61 -12.35
N PHE A 115 -2.38 1.70 -11.58
CA PHE A 115 -3.57 0.89 -11.78
C PHE A 115 -4.58 1.54 -12.75
N LYS A 116 -5.36 0.70 -13.43
CA LYS A 116 -6.41 1.12 -14.35
C LYS A 116 -7.63 1.66 -13.61
N LYS A 117 -8.43 2.52 -14.28
CA LYS A 117 -9.68 3.07 -13.74
C LYS A 117 -10.60 2.01 -13.12
N LYS A 118 -10.76 0.85 -13.78
CA LYS A 118 -11.61 -0.23 -13.27
C LYS A 118 -11.21 -0.75 -11.89
N LEU A 119 -9.93 -0.61 -11.48
CA LEU A 119 -9.49 -0.93 -10.13
C LEU A 119 -9.85 0.18 -9.15
N GLY A 120 -9.73 1.45 -9.56
CA GLY A 120 -10.22 2.59 -8.77
C GLY A 120 -11.70 2.48 -8.43
N ASP A 121 -12.53 2.06 -9.38
CA ASP A 121 -13.96 1.81 -9.14
C ASP A 121 -14.18 0.76 -8.02
N ARG A 122 -13.38 -0.32 -7.98
CA ARG A 122 -13.48 -1.35 -6.93
C ARG A 122 -12.97 -0.91 -5.56
N ILE A 123 -11.98 -0.02 -5.53
CA ILE A 123 -11.56 0.64 -4.28
C ILE A 123 -12.73 1.41 -3.70
N GLN A 124 -13.40 2.23 -4.51
CA GLN A 124 -14.57 2.99 -4.07
C GLN A 124 -15.72 2.07 -3.65
N ASP A 125 -16.04 1.03 -4.44
CA ASP A 125 -17.07 0.05 -4.09
C ASP A 125 -16.79 -0.58 -2.71
N ARG A 126 -15.54 -0.91 -2.40
CA ARG A 126 -15.13 -1.46 -1.09
C ARG A 126 -15.27 -0.43 0.03
N ILE A 127 -14.72 0.76 -0.16
CA ILE A 127 -14.70 1.82 0.87
C ILE A 127 -16.11 2.30 1.21
N PHE A 128 -16.99 2.43 0.21
CA PHE A 128 -18.35 2.92 0.38
C PHE A 128 -19.38 1.79 0.55
N ASN A 129 -18.94 0.52 0.60
CA ASN A 129 -19.81 -0.65 0.61
C ASN A 129 -20.88 -0.59 -0.50
N TYR A 130 -20.49 -0.05 -1.65
CA TYR A 130 -21.36 0.05 -2.80
C TYR A 130 -21.39 -1.29 -3.55
N LYS A 131 -22.59 -1.74 -3.91
CA LYS A 131 -22.80 -3.00 -4.65
C LYS A 131 -23.31 -2.69 -6.04
N ASP A 132 -22.52 -3.04 -7.03
CA ASP A 132 -22.88 -2.97 -8.45
C ASP A 132 -23.04 -4.37 -9.00
N ALA A 133 -24.15 -4.63 -9.70
CA ALA A 133 -24.43 -5.96 -10.27
C ALA A 133 -23.39 -6.41 -11.31
N GLY A 134 -22.72 -5.47 -11.97
CA GLY A 134 -21.69 -5.72 -12.98
C GLY A 134 -20.26 -5.73 -12.47
N ARG A 135 -20.04 -5.41 -11.15
CA ARG A 135 -18.71 -5.29 -10.58
C ARG A 135 -18.58 -6.11 -9.30
N VAL A 136 -17.73 -7.11 -9.34
CA VAL A 136 -17.37 -7.89 -8.15
C VAL A 136 -16.07 -7.35 -7.56
N VAL A 137 -16.08 -7.08 -6.26
CA VAL A 137 -14.88 -6.76 -5.49
C VAL A 137 -14.38 -8.04 -4.84
N PRO A 138 -13.16 -8.53 -5.15
CA PRO A 138 -12.62 -9.74 -4.53
C PRO A 138 -12.58 -9.62 -3.00
N GLU A 139 -12.93 -10.68 -2.29
CA GLU A 139 -13.04 -10.67 -0.82
C GLU A 139 -11.72 -10.28 -0.13
N ASP A 140 -10.59 -10.71 -0.71
CA ASP A 140 -9.25 -10.46 -0.18
C ASP A 140 -8.67 -9.10 -0.59
N PHE A 141 -9.44 -8.26 -1.32
CA PHE A 141 -9.01 -6.96 -1.80
C PHE A 141 -9.51 -5.83 -0.90
N GLY A 142 -8.59 -5.18 -0.21
CA GLY A 142 -8.83 -4.07 0.71
C GLY A 142 -9.26 -4.53 2.11
N MET A 143 -8.46 -4.18 3.09
CA MET A 143 -8.73 -4.43 4.50
C MET A 143 -8.65 -3.13 5.30
N GLN A 144 -9.63 -2.88 6.15
CA GLN A 144 -9.54 -1.77 7.10
C GLN A 144 -8.55 -2.13 8.19
N ILE A 145 -7.49 -1.32 8.32
CA ILE A 145 -6.39 -1.54 9.28
C ILE A 145 -6.47 -0.54 10.43
N ASN A 146 -6.05 -0.98 11.60
CA ASN A 146 -5.99 -0.21 12.84
C ASN A 146 -5.00 -0.85 13.82
N SER A 147 -4.75 -0.22 14.98
CA SER A 147 -3.81 -0.72 16.00
C SER A 147 -4.15 -2.11 16.53
N LYS A 148 -5.42 -2.54 16.48
CA LYS A 148 -5.86 -3.85 17.00
C LYS A 148 -5.57 -4.99 16.04
N ASN A 149 -5.49 -4.74 14.71
CA ASN A 149 -5.37 -5.79 13.71
C ASN A 149 -4.07 -5.73 12.87
N ILE A 150 -3.31 -4.64 12.88
CA ILE A 150 -2.13 -4.47 12.02
C ILE A 150 -1.09 -5.58 12.17
N ASN A 151 -0.79 -6.01 13.39
CA ASN A 151 0.18 -7.08 13.63
C ASN A 151 -0.26 -8.44 13.03
N PHE A 152 -1.55 -8.74 13.08
CA PHE A 152 -2.10 -9.93 12.44
C PHE A 152 -2.05 -9.78 10.91
N TYR A 153 -2.45 -8.62 10.40
CA TYR A 153 -2.43 -8.31 8.97
C TYR A 153 -1.02 -8.47 8.38
N GLN A 154 -0.01 -7.83 8.97
CA GLN A 154 1.38 -7.91 8.49
C GLN A 154 1.91 -9.35 8.52
N ARG A 155 1.61 -10.14 9.57
CA ARG A 155 1.97 -11.57 9.60
C ARG A 155 1.30 -12.37 8.49
N ALA A 156 0.01 -12.12 8.24
CA ALA A 156 -0.72 -12.76 7.16
C ALA A 156 -0.12 -12.41 5.78
N GLN A 157 0.27 -11.15 5.57
CA GLN A 157 0.93 -10.71 4.33
C GLN A 157 2.29 -11.41 4.12
N ARG A 158 3.10 -11.56 5.17
CA ARG A 158 4.37 -12.33 5.10
C ARG A 158 4.13 -13.80 4.71
N SER A 159 3.07 -14.43 5.23
CA SER A 159 2.70 -15.80 4.88
C SER A 159 2.20 -15.92 3.43
N LYS A 160 1.42 -14.93 2.95
CA LYS A 160 0.98 -14.87 1.56
C LYS A 160 2.17 -14.66 0.60
N ARG A 161 3.13 -13.80 0.98
CA ARG A 161 4.39 -13.61 0.24
C ARG A 161 5.15 -14.91 0.06
N MET A 162 5.31 -15.71 1.11
CA MET A 162 6.00 -17.00 1.02
C MET A 162 5.40 -17.91 -0.06
N ARG A 163 4.05 -18.00 -0.11
CA ARG A 163 3.36 -18.79 -1.13
C ARG A 163 3.54 -18.22 -2.53
N TYR A 164 3.44 -16.88 -2.67
CA TYR A 164 3.67 -16.21 -3.93
C TYR A 164 5.09 -16.46 -4.48
N MET A 165 6.10 -16.32 -3.64
CA MET A 165 7.50 -16.61 -4.01
C MET A 165 7.72 -18.04 -4.48
N LEU A 166 7.08 -19.04 -3.83
CA LEU A 166 7.21 -20.43 -4.23
C LEU A 166 6.59 -20.71 -5.60
N ALA A 167 5.50 -20.01 -5.94
CA ALA A 167 4.82 -20.14 -7.23
C ALA A 167 5.53 -19.37 -8.36
N HIS A 168 6.25 -18.27 -8.05
CA HIS A 168 6.83 -17.34 -9.02
C HIS A 168 8.36 -17.21 -8.91
N GLN A 169 9.06 -18.30 -8.58
CA GLN A 169 10.52 -18.29 -8.30
C GLN A 169 11.37 -17.66 -9.42
N GLY A 170 11.04 -17.97 -10.68
CA GLY A 170 11.77 -17.45 -11.84
C GLY A 170 11.66 -15.94 -11.97
N GLU A 171 10.43 -15.43 -11.91
CA GLU A 171 10.12 -14.02 -12.04
C GLU A 171 10.73 -13.19 -10.90
N ILE A 172 10.60 -13.69 -9.66
CA ILE A 172 11.15 -13.03 -8.48
C ILE A 172 12.68 -12.99 -8.55
N LYS A 173 13.33 -14.06 -8.99
CA LYS A 173 14.79 -14.09 -9.17
C LYS A 173 15.25 -13.08 -10.22
N GLU A 174 14.53 -12.96 -11.31
CA GLU A 174 14.84 -11.99 -12.35
C GLU A 174 14.66 -10.55 -11.85
N LEU A 175 13.52 -10.26 -11.19
CA LEU A 175 13.25 -8.97 -10.57
C LEU A 175 14.34 -8.59 -9.56
N ASP A 176 14.70 -9.50 -8.66
CA ASP A 176 15.75 -9.30 -7.65
C ASP A 176 17.12 -8.97 -8.30
N SER A 177 17.48 -9.67 -9.37
CA SER A 177 18.71 -9.39 -10.12
C SER A 177 18.71 -8.00 -10.73
N ARG A 178 17.59 -7.59 -11.35
CA ARG A 178 17.45 -6.25 -11.95
C ARG A 178 17.54 -5.15 -10.89
N VAL A 179 16.84 -5.31 -9.77
CA VAL A 179 16.85 -4.34 -8.66
C VAL A 179 18.25 -4.21 -8.05
N LYS A 180 18.95 -5.30 -7.81
CA LYS A 180 20.33 -5.30 -7.31
C LYS A 180 21.28 -4.56 -8.26
N THR A 181 21.11 -4.75 -9.55
CA THR A 181 21.91 -4.04 -10.57
C THR A 181 21.71 -2.53 -10.48
N VAL A 182 20.47 -2.08 -10.28
CA VAL A 182 20.16 -0.65 -10.11
C VAL A 182 20.67 -0.12 -8.75
N LYS A 183 20.47 -0.87 -7.67
CA LYS A 183 20.97 -0.53 -6.32
C LYS A 183 22.48 -0.28 -6.33
N ASN A 184 23.23 -1.14 -6.99
CA ASN A 184 24.69 -1.03 -7.11
C ASN A 184 25.15 0.21 -7.89
N LYS A 185 24.32 0.71 -8.84
CA LYS A 185 24.62 1.93 -9.61
C LYS A 185 24.29 3.22 -8.85
N ILE A 186 23.28 3.20 -7.98
CA ILE A 186 22.76 4.40 -7.28
C ILE A 186 23.49 4.62 -5.94
N GLY A 187 24.17 3.58 -5.38
CA GLY A 187 24.79 3.64 -4.06
C GLY A 187 23.79 3.37 -2.93
N LYS A 188 24.28 3.41 -1.68
CA LYS A 188 23.43 3.19 -0.49
C LYS A 188 22.40 4.31 -0.34
N PHE A 189 21.15 3.93 -0.06
CA PHE A 189 20.13 4.85 0.43
C PHE A 189 20.51 5.23 1.88
N ASP A 190 21.06 6.42 2.05
CA ASP A 190 21.41 6.96 3.35
C ASP A 190 20.48 8.13 3.65
N CYS A 191 19.81 8.09 4.79
CA CYS A 191 18.89 9.14 5.24
C CYS A 191 19.58 10.22 6.05
N GLY A 192 20.92 10.14 6.23
CA GLY A 192 21.78 11.22 6.73
C GLY A 192 21.53 11.58 8.17
#